data_4371617ac2c59a1347439f21cf1c597e
#
_entry.id   4371617ac2c59a1347439f21cf1c597e
#
_cell.length_a   1.000
_cell.length_b   1.000
_cell.length_c   1.000
_cell.angle_alpha   90.00
_cell.angle_beta   90.00
_cell.angle_gamma   90.00
#
_symmetry.space_group_name_H-M   'P 1'
#
loop_
_entity.id
_entity.type
_entity.pdbx_description
1 polymer ?
#
loop_
_entity_poly.entity_id
_entity_poly.type
_entity_poly.pdbx_seq_one_letter_code
_entity_poly.pdbx_strand_id
1 'polypeptide(L)'
;KEGEILGIGGLAGQGKLGIPNGIMGLYEAGGTVEFGGKSLPLNTPRACLDASLAFVSEDRRGVGLLLDESLEWNVAFSAMQIHNKFLKNIGGIIKWRDERAIHKVTEQYIEELMIKCTSSRQKARELSGGNQQKICLAKAFALQPKFLFVSEPTRGIDVGAKALVLEALRKFNRENGVTIVVISSELEELRQTCDRIAIVSGGEIAGILPATRAAEE
;
A
#
# COMPACT_ATOMS: atom_id res chain seq x y z
N LYS A 1 7.43 9.05 -12.43
CA LYS A 1 8.73 9.64 -12.04
C LYS A 1 9.00 9.27 -10.59
N GLU A 2 10.28 9.31 -10.21
CA GLU A 2 10.65 9.07 -8.81
C GLU A 2 10.04 10.14 -7.90
N GLY A 3 9.46 9.71 -6.77
CA GLY A 3 8.84 10.60 -5.79
C GLY A 3 7.46 11.16 -6.19
N GLU A 4 6.91 10.81 -7.37
CA GLU A 4 5.56 11.25 -7.74
C GLU A 4 4.47 10.31 -7.23
N ILE A 5 3.26 10.83 -7.13
CA ILE A 5 2.03 10.03 -7.00
C ILE A 5 1.37 9.98 -8.38
N LEU A 6 1.39 8.82 -9.02
CA LEU A 6 0.73 8.57 -10.30
C LEU A 6 -0.63 7.91 -10.06
N GLY A 7 -1.69 8.49 -10.61
CA GLY A 7 -3.01 7.86 -10.63
C GLY A 7 -3.18 6.95 -11.84
N ILE A 8 -3.83 5.81 -11.67
CA ILE A 8 -4.33 4.99 -12.78
C ILE A 8 -5.85 4.94 -12.65
N GLY A 9 -6.52 5.63 -13.59
CA GLY A 9 -7.97 5.70 -13.69
C GLY A 9 -8.51 4.91 -14.87
N GLY A 10 -9.81 4.74 -14.89
CA GLY A 10 -10.55 4.07 -15.97
C GLY A 10 -11.80 3.40 -15.43
N LEU A 11 -12.72 3.04 -16.31
CA LEU A 11 -13.95 2.35 -15.94
C LEU A 11 -13.65 0.97 -15.33
N ALA A 12 -14.59 0.44 -14.58
CA ALA A 12 -14.51 -0.92 -14.07
C ALA A 12 -14.40 -1.93 -15.23
N GLY A 13 -13.59 -2.98 -15.04
CA GLY A 13 -13.41 -4.02 -16.09
C GLY A 13 -12.41 -3.66 -17.18
N GLN A 14 -11.80 -2.46 -17.19
CA GLN A 14 -10.83 -2.05 -18.23
C GLN A 14 -9.39 -2.55 -17.98
N GLY A 15 -9.16 -3.44 -17.01
CA GLY A 15 -7.86 -4.08 -16.79
C GLY A 15 -6.91 -3.33 -15.84
N LYS A 16 -7.28 -2.14 -15.34
CA LYS A 16 -6.39 -1.33 -14.49
C LYS A 16 -5.85 -2.06 -13.25
N LEU A 17 -6.66 -2.93 -12.61
CA LEU A 17 -6.24 -3.74 -11.46
C LEU A 17 -5.27 -4.85 -11.84
N GLY A 18 -5.24 -5.27 -13.10
CA GLY A 18 -4.27 -6.25 -13.62
C GLY A 18 -2.84 -5.75 -13.54
N ILE A 19 -2.62 -4.44 -13.65
CA ILE A 19 -1.27 -3.84 -13.64
C ILE A 19 -0.53 -4.14 -12.32
N PRO A 20 -1.00 -3.71 -11.14
CA PRO A 20 -0.30 -4.00 -9.88
C PRO A 20 -0.32 -5.49 -9.53
N ASN A 21 -1.43 -6.19 -9.77
CA ASN A 21 -1.55 -7.61 -9.45
C ASN A 21 -0.60 -8.46 -10.29
N GLY A 22 -0.41 -8.14 -11.59
CA GLY A 22 0.55 -8.81 -12.47
C GLY A 22 2.01 -8.51 -12.11
N ILE A 23 2.35 -7.22 -11.90
CA ILE A 23 3.71 -6.82 -11.51
C ILE A 23 4.11 -7.46 -10.17
N MET A 24 3.22 -7.44 -9.18
CA MET A 24 3.46 -8.02 -7.86
C MET A 24 3.34 -9.55 -7.81
N GLY A 25 2.98 -10.18 -8.93
CA GLY A 25 2.94 -11.64 -9.06
C GLY A 25 1.75 -12.32 -8.39
N LEU A 26 0.64 -11.60 -8.16
CA LEU A 26 -0.62 -12.19 -7.69
C LEU A 26 -1.41 -12.82 -8.85
N TYR A 27 -1.24 -12.28 -10.07
CA TYR A 27 -1.76 -12.84 -11.32
C TYR A 27 -0.61 -13.14 -12.26
N GLU A 28 -0.77 -14.17 -13.07
CA GLU A 28 0.19 -14.46 -14.12
C GLU A 28 0.26 -13.31 -15.11
N ALA A 29 1.46 -12.84 -15.39
CA ALA A 29 1.70 -11.71 -16.27
C ALA A 29 2.87 -11.99 -17.21
N GLY A 30 2.80 -11.40 -18.41
CA GLY A 30 3.85 -11.42 -19.42
C GLY A 30 4.40 -10.02 -19.69
N GLY A 31 5.52 -9.96 -20.38
CA GLY A 31 6.19 -8.71 -20.73
C GLY A 31 7.46 -8.46 -19.91
N THR A 32 7.88 -7.19 -19.84
CA THR A 32 9.10 -6.77 -19.12
C THR A 32 8.78 -5.64 -18.17
N VAL A 33 9.35 -5.70 -16.99
CA VAL A 33 9.28 -4.63 -15.98
C VAL A 33 10.69 -4.26 -15.57
N GLU A 34 10.98 -2.97 -15.55
CA GLU A 34 12.25 -2.44 -15.07
C GLU A 34 12.01 -1.52 -13.86
N PHE A 35 12.84 -1.66 -12.84
CA PHE A 35 12.83 -0.81 -11.67
C PHE A 35 14.25 -0.42 -11.26
N GLY A 36 14.53 0.88 -11.16
CA GLY A 36 15.86 1.38 -10.84
C GLY A 36 16.94 0.94 -11.83
N GLY A 37 16.59 0.81 -13.12
CA GLY A 37 17.49 0.36 -14.20
C GLY A 37 17.79 -1.15 -14.17
N LYS A 38 17.04 -1.94 -13.40
CA LYS A 38 17.18 -3.40 -13.34
C LYS A 38 15.87 -4.06 -13.74
N SER A 39 15.97 -5.15 -14.51
CA SER A 39 14.82 -5.98 -14.83
C SER A 39 14.29 -6.66 -13.57
N LEU A 40 12.97 -6.58 -13.36
CA LEU A 40 12.25 -7.31 -12.32
C LEU A 40 11.64 -8.57 -12.93
N PRO A 41 11.92 -9.76 -12.37
CA PRO A 41 11.28 -10.98 -12.82
C PRO A 41 9.79 -10.96 -12.47
N LEU A 42 8.93 -11.09 -13.48
CA LEU A 42 7.50 -11.25 -13.28
C LEU A 42 7.17 -12.60 -12.61
N ASN A 43 5.96 -12.71 -12.07
CA ASN A 43 5.45 -13.91 -11.41
C ASN A 43 6.32 -14.39 -10.22
N THR A 44 7.09 -13.46 -9.64
CA THR A 44 7.99 -13.72 -8.53
C THR A 44 7.78 -12.67 -7.43
N PRO A 45 6.73 -12.80 -6.59
CA PRO A 45 6.38 -11.78 -5.60
C PRO A 45 7.55 -11.38 -4.67
N ARG A 46 8.39 -12.37 -4.32
CA ARG A 46 9.55 -12.13 -3.48
C ARG A 46 10.55 -11.14 -4.10
N ALA A 47 10.77 -11.20 -5.41
CA ALA A 47 11.69 -10.30 -6.10
C ALA A 47 11.22 -8.83 -6.04
N CYS A 48 9.91 -8.58 -6.13
CA CYS A 48 9.33 -7.25 -5.99
C CYS A 48 9.56 -6.71 -4.57
N LEU A 49 9.29 -7.53 -3.56
CA LEU A 49 9.48 -7.15 -2.15
C LEU A 49 10.96 -6.90 -1.81
N ASP A 50 11.87 -7.74 -2.31
CA ASP A 50 13.32 -7.57 -2.14
C ASP A 50 13.85 -6.31 -2.85
N ALA A 51 13.20 -5.90 -3.96
CA ALA A 51 13.47 -4.65 -4.65
C ALA A 51 12.82 -3.43 -3.98
N SER A 52 12.21 -3.58 -2.80
CA SER A 52 11.53 -2.53 -2.04
C SER A 52 10.25 -2.00 -2.71
N LEU A 53 9.54 -2.84 -3.45
CA LEU A 53 8.17 -2.58 -3.85
C LEU A 53 7.22 -3.10 -2.78
N ALA A 54 6.11 -2.40 -2.56
CA ALA A 54 5.02 -2.87 -1.70
C ALA A 54 3.67 -2.69 -2.40
N PHE A 55 2.66 -3.38 -1.90
CA PHE A 55 1.32 -3.37 -2.47
C PHE A 55 0.23 -3.38 -1.40
N VAL A 56 -0.72 -2.47 -1.54
CA VAL A 56 -1.99 -2.47 -0.82
C VAL A 56 -3.07 -2.87 -1.81
N SER A 57 -3.55 -4.10 -1.67
CA SER A 57 -4.57 -4.69 -2.56
C SER A 57 -5.97 -4.12 -2.28
N GLU A 58 -6.81 -4.12 -3.30
CA GLU A 58 -8.24 -3.85 -3.20
C GLU A 58 -8.99 -4.89 -2.35
N ASP A 59 -8.46 -6.11 -2.26
CA ASP A 59 -8.98 -7.17 -1.40
C ASP A 59 -8.26 -7.19 -0.05
N ARG A 60 -8.68 -6.28 0.82
CA ARG A 60 -8.10 -6.19 2.17
C ARG A 60 -8.38 -7.37 3.06
N ARG A 61 -9.48 -8.12 2.84
CA ARG A 61 -9.88 -9.25 3.70
C ARG A 61 -9.28 -10.57 3.26
N GLY A 62 -9.14 -10.80 1.95
CA GLY A 62 -8.55 -12.02 1.41
C GLY A 62 -7.03 -11.96 1.31
N VAL A 63 -6.49 -10.78 0.96
CA VAL A 63 -5.05 -10.60 0.69
C VAL A 63 -4.39 -9.63 1.67
N GLY A 64 -5.09 -8.56 2.03
CA GLY A 64 -4.50 -7.44 2.76
C GLY A 64 -4.18 -7.73 4.22
N LEU A 65 -5.06 -8.45 4.94
CA LEU A 65 -5.01 -8.61 6.40
C LEU A 65 -5.09 -10.07 6.85
N LEU A 66 -4.38 -10.35 7.92
CA LEU A 66 -4.55 -11.55 8.73
C LEU A 66 -5.67 -11.24 9.76
N LEU A 67 -6.93 -11.51 9.40
CA LEU A 67 -8.10 -11.04 10.13
C LEU A 67 -8.17 -11.55 11.57
N ASP A 68 -7.69 -12.77 11.83
CA ASP A 68 -7.68 -13.40 13.14
C ASP A 68 -6.51 -13.01 14.04
N GLU A 69 -5.55 -12.29 13.45
CA GLU A 69 -4.34 -11.84 14.13
C GLU A 69 -4.49 -10.42 14.66
N SER A 70 -3.62 -10.07 15.62
CA SER A 70 -3.55 -8.73 16.20
C SER A 70 -3.14 -7.66 15.19
N LEU A 71 -3.41 -6.39 15.49
CA LEU A 71 -2.92 -5.27 14.70
C LEU A 71 -1.39 -5.25 14.68
N GLU A 72 -0.75 -5.54 15.82
CA GLU A 72 0.70 -5.67 15.93
C GLU A 72 1.26 -6.70 14.92
N TRP A 73 0.62 -7.86 14.84
CA TRP A 73 1.06 -8.90 13.92
C TRP A 73 0.86 -8.48 12.47
N ASN A 74 -0.30 -7.89 12.14
CA ASN A 74 -0.57 -7.38 10.79
C ASN A 74 0.46 -6.34 10.34
N VAL A 75 0.82 -5.39 11.19
CA VAL A 75 1.79 -4.33 10.86
C VAL A 75 3.20 -4.89 10.68
N ALA A 76 3.65 -5.77 11.58
CA ALA A 76 5.05 -6.18 11.65
C ALA A 76 5.41 -7.37 10.75
N PHE A 77 4.46 -8.28 10.48
CA PHE A 77 4.74 -9.58 9.85
C PHE A 77 5.54 -9.46 8.55
N SER A 78 5.07 -8.66 7.60
CA SER A 78 5.73 -8.52 6.30
C SER A 78 7.14 -7.93 6.43
N ALA A 79 7.32 -6.93 7.29
CA ALA A 79 8.63 -6.32 7.52
C ALA A 79 9.62 -7.27 8.22
N MET A 80 9.13 -8.15 9.09
CA MET A 80 9.95 -9.23 9.67
C MET A 80 10.40 -10.23 8.61
N GLN A 81 9.48 -10.68 7.76
CA GLN A 81 9.76 -11.73 6.77
C GLN A 81 10.68 -11.26 5.64
N ILE A 82 10.54 -10.01 5.22
CA ILE A 82 11.25 -9.49 4.06
C ILE A 82 12.57 -8.83 4.47
N HIS A 83 12.56 -7.99 5.50
CA HIS A 83 13.68 -7.15 5.87
C HIS A 83 14.34 -7.52 7.21
N ASN A 84 13.90 -8.60 7.86
CA ASN A 84 14.32 -8.97 9.21
C ASN A 84 14.16 -7.83 10.25
N LYS A 85 13.25 -6.88 10.00
CA LYS A 85 12.92 -5.83 10.97
C LYS A 85 12.22 -6.45 12.19
N PHE A 86 12.31 -5.78 13.32
CA PHE A 86 11.67 -6.21 14.57
C PHE A 86 12.14 -7.59 15.07
N LEU A 87 13.35 -8.00 14.68
CA LEU A 87 13.98 -9.24 15.13
C LEU A 87 15.25 -8.91 15.92
N LYS A 88 15.40 -9.53 17.08
CA LYS A 88 16.63 -9.52 17.88
C LYS A 88 17.46 -10.74 17.56
N ASN A 89 18.75 -10.55 17.32
CA ASN A 89 19.72 -11.63 17.19
C ASN A 89 20.26 -11.98 18.59
N ILE A 90 20.01 -13.22 19.01
CA ILE A 90 20.56 -13.74 20.28
C ILE A 90 21.70 -14.71 19.93
N GLY A 91 22.93 -14.30 20.27
CA GLY A 91 24.12 -15.13 20.02
C GLY A 91 24.46 -15.39 18.55
N GLY A 92 23.91 -14.58 17.61
CA GLY A 92 24.15 -14.74 16.18
C GLY A 92 23.40 -15.89 15.49
N ILE A 93 22.69 -16.73 16.25
CA ILE A 93 22.09 -17.97 15.74
C ILE A 93 20.57 -17.92 15.80
N ILE A 94 20.01 -17.32 16.86
CA ILE A 94 18.55 -17.33 17.10
C ILE A 94 17.99 -15.92 16.82
N LYS A 95 17.03 -15.85 15.91
CA LYS A 95 16.24 -14.63 15.68
C LYS A 95 14.97 -14.68 16.53
N TRP A 96 14.84 -13.75 17.46
CA TRP A 96 13.68 -13.61 18.33
C TRP A 96 12.91 -12.35 18.04
N ARG A 97 11.58 -12.37 18.15
CA ARG A 97 10.75 -11.19 17.92
C ARG A 97 11.02 -10.11 18.97
N ASP A 98 11.17 -8.86 18.52
CA ASP A 98 11.22 -7.71 19.40
C ASP A 98 9.81 -7.16 19.66
N GLU A 99 9.10 -7.76 20.59
CA GLU A 99 7.72 -7.38 20.94
C GLU A 99 7.60 -5.89 21.30
N ARG A 100 8.62 -5.30 21.93
CA ARG A 100 8.61 -3.88 22.30
C ARG A 100 8.71 -2.99 21.05
N ALA A 101 9.55 -3.34 20.10
CA ALA A 101 9.68 -2.61 18.84
C ALA A 101 8.41 -2.75 17.98
N ILE A 102 7.80 -3.94 17.94
CA ILE A 102 6.54 -4.19 17.24
C ILE A 102 5.42 -3.34 17.87
N HIS A 103 5.27 -3.39 19.18
CA HIS A 103 4.28 -2.58 19.89
C HIS A 103 4.47 -1.09 19.59
N LYS A 104 5.69 -0.59 19.73
CA LYS A 104 6.00 0.83 19.50
C LYS A 104 5.64 1.30 18.10
N VAL A 105 6.02 0.55 17.05
CA VAL A 105 5.72 0.93 15.65
C VAL A 105 4.22 0.84 15.37
N THR A 106 3.52 -0.11 15.97
CA THR A 106 2.07 -0.25 15.80
C THR A 106 1.33 0.90 16.45
N GLU A 107 1.67 1.27 17.69
CA GLU A 107 1.09 2.44 18.37
C GLU A 107 1.36 3.73 17.59
N GLN A 108 2.57 3.90 17.05
CA GLN A 108 2.90 5.03 16.19
C GLN A 108 1.94 5.13 14.98
N TYR A 109 1.70 4.03 14.26
CA TYR A 109 0.77 4.05 13.13
C TYR A 109 -0.70 4.16 13.54
N ILE A 110 -1.07 3.66 14.72
CA ILE A 110 -2.41 3.88 15.27
C ILE A 110 -2.66 5.37 15.46
N GLU A 111 -1.69 6.09 16.00
CA GLU A 111 -1.76 7.54 16.21
C GLU A 111 -1.70 8.31 14.86
N GLU A 112 -0.69 8.07 14.04
CA GLU A 112 -0.45 8.77 12.77
C GLU A 112 -1.62 8.62 11.77
N LEU A 113 -2.23 7.44 11.71
CA LEU A 113 -3.35 7.15 10.81
C LEU A 113 -4.71 7.31 11.50
N MET A 114 -4.73 7.76 12.76
CA MET A 114 -5.96 7.91 13.55
C MET A 114 -6.83 6.65 13.51
N ILE A 115 -6.23 5.47 13.79
CA ILE A 115 -6.92 4.18 13.78
C ILE A 115 -7.74 4.05 15.05
N LYS A 116 -9.07 3.90 14.91
CA LYS A 116 -9.95 3.66 16.04
C LYS A 116 -9.93 2.17 16.41
N CYS A 117 -9.27 1.84 17.51
CA CYS A 117 -9.17 0.50 18.08
C CYS A 117 -9.19 0.56 19.61
N THR A 118 -9.39 -0.56 20.27
CA THR A 118 -9.32 -0.66 21.75
C THR A 118 -7.90 -0.90 22.23
N SER A 119 -7.06 -1.55 21.43
CA SER A 119 -5.63 -1.76 21.68
C SER A 119 -4.95 -2.27 20.41
N SER A 120 -3.62 -2.15 20.34
CA SER A 120 -2.80 -2.74 19.25
C SER A 120 -2.85 -4.27 19.22
N ARG A 121 -3.31 -4.91 20.29
CA ARG A 121 -3.49 -6.38 20.36
C ARG A 121 -4.87 -6.85 19.92
N GLN A 122 -5.78 -5.93 19.60
CA GLN A 122 -7.10 -6.26 19.07
C GLN A 122 -6.96 -7.01 17.73
N LYS A 123 -7.89 -7.91 17.43
CA LYS A 123 -7.92 -8.61 16.15
C LYS A 123 -8.38 -7.69 15.02
N ALA A 124 -7.75 -7.80 13.85
CA ALA A 124 -8.07 -6.95 12.71
C ALA A 124 -9.53 -7.09 12.25
N ARG A 125 -10.16 -8.26 12.41
CA ARG A 125 -11.57 -8.50 12.06
C ARG A 125 -12.57 -7.62 12.83
N GLU A 126 -12.20 -7.17 14.03
CA GLU A 126 -13.06 -6.39 14.91
C GLU A 126 -13.11 -4.90 14.52
N LEU A 127 -12.24 -4.47 13.62
CA LEU A 127 -12.20 -3.10 13.13
C LEU A 127 -13.27 -2.83 12.06
N SER A 128 -13.73 -1.57 12.00
CA SER A 128 -14.50 -1.09 10.85
C SER A 128 -13.69 -1.14 9.56
N GLY A 129 -14.37 -1.14 8.40
CA GLY A 129 -13.72 -1.19 7.09
C GLY A 129 -12.67 -0.10 6.89
N GLY A 130 -12.94 1.13 7.32
CA GLY A 130 -11.98 2.24 7.23
C GLY A 130 -10.75 2.04 8.11
N ASN A 131 -10.91 1.50 9.31
CA ASN A 131 -9.77 1.19 10.18
C ASN A 131 -8.98 -0.02 9.70
N GLN A 132 -9.65 -1.04 9.11
CA GLN A 132 -8.97 -2.13 8.42
C GLN A 132 -8.09 -1.62 7.27
N GLN A 133 -8.60 -0.67 6.47
CA GLN A 133 -7.82 -0.05 5.38
C GLN A 133 -6.58 0.67 5.89
N LYS A 134 -6.71 1.40 6.99
CA LYS A 134 -5.57 2.07 7.63
C LYS A 134 -4.52 1.08 8.15
N ILE A 135 -4.91 -0.10 8.64
CA ILE A 135 -3.96 -1.17 8.99
C ILE A 135 -3.26 -1.73 7.75
N CYS A 136 -3.95 -1.87 6.61
CA CYS A 136 -3.29 -2.25 5.36
C CYS A 136 -2.20 -1.24 4.95
N LEU A 137 -2.47 0.07 5.12
CA LEU A 137 -1.48 1.11 4.89
C LEU A 137 -0.32 1.03 5.90
N ALA A 138 -0.61 0.89 7.20
CA ALA A 138 0.41 0.74 8.24
C ALA A 138 1.35 -0.44 7.96
N LYS A 139 0.81 -1.59 7.54
CA LYS A 139 1.58 -2.76 7.09
C LYS A 139 2.52 -2.44 5.93
N ALA A 140 2.02 -1.72 4.91
CA ALA A 140 2.82 -1.32 3.76
C ALA A 140 3.88 -0.28 4.14
N PHE A 141 3.55 0.69 4.97
CA PHE A 141 4.48 1.73 5.44
C PHE A 141 5.59 1.15 6.33
N ALA A 142 5.30 0.15 7.16
CA ALA A 142 6.28 -0.55 7.98
C ALA A 142 7.37 -1.26 7.15
N LEU A 143 7.10 -1.62 5.91
CA LEU A 143 8.09 -2.11 4.96
C LEU A 143 9.09 -1.02 4.56
N GLN A 144 8.72 0.26 4.65
CA GLN A 144 9.50 1.40 4.13
C GLN A 144 9.86 1.21 2.65
N PRO A 145 8.87 1.04 1.78
CA PRO A 145 9.12 0.76 0.37
C PRO A 145 9.67 1.99 -0.34
N LYS A 146 10.37 1.78 -1.46
CA LYS A 146 10.71 2.85 -2.41
C LYS A 146 9.58 3.09 -3.41
N PHE A 147 8.76 2.09 -3.64
CA PHE A 147 7.64 2.12 -4.56
C PHE A 147 6.44 1.41 -3.96
N LEU A 148 5.27 2.04 -4.03
CA LEU A 148 4.04 1.53 -3.42
C LEU A 148 2.89 1.54 -4.43
N PHE A 149 2.33 0.37 -4.73
CA PHE A 149 1.04 0.27 -5.39
C PHE A 149 -0.09 0.30 -4.35
N VAL A 150 -1.15 1.04 -4.65
CA VAL A 150 -2.35 1.11 -3.80
C VAL A 150 -3.58 0.99 -4.68
N SER A 151 -4.27 -0.14 -4.59
CA SER A 151 -5.48 -0.41 -5.38
C SER A 151 -6.74 -0.10 -4.58
N GLU A 152 -7.60 0.74 -5.15
CA GLU A 152 -8.92 1.11 -4.62
C GLU A 152 -8.86 1.48 -3.11
N PRO A 153 -8.01 2.45 -2.71
CA PRO A 153 -7.69 2.71 -1.30
C PRO A 153 -8.89 3.07 -0.44
N THR A 154 -9.95 3.56 -1.05
CA THR A 154 -11.14 4.11 -0.36
C THR A 154 -12.40 3.28 -0.59
N ARG A 155 -12.28 2.14 -1.27
CA ARG A 155 -13.42 1.28 -1.58
C ARG A 155 -14.09 0.72 -0.32
N GLY A 156 -15.39 0.96 -0.19
CA GLY A 156 -16.20 0.41 0.91
C GLY A 156 -15.85 0.97 2.28
N ILE A 157 -15.42 2.23 2.34
CA ILE A 157 -15.23 2.99 3.58
C ILE A 157 -16.07 4.27 3.55
N ASP A 158 -16.32 4.84 4.71
CA ASP A 158 -17.10 6.07 4.83
C ASP A 158 -16.34 7.31 4.33
N VAL A 159 -17.08 8.37 4.01
CA VAL A 159 -16.52 9.60 3.42
C VAL A 159 -15.45 10.24 4.30
N GLY A 160 -15.65 10.26 5.61
CA GLY A 160 -14.66 10.83 6.55
C GLY A 160 -13.36 10.03 6.57
N ALA A 161 -13.44 8.70 6.51
CA ALA A 161 -12.26 7.84 6.44
C ALA A 161 -11.54 7.92 5.09
N LYS A 162 -12.25 8.19 3.97
CA LYS A 162 -11.64 8.37 2.64
C LYS A 162 -10.59 9.49 2.66
N ALA A 163 -10.96 10.68 3.13
CA ALA A 163 -10.06 11.83 3.18
C ALA A 163 -8.78 11.52 3.99
N LEU A 164 -8.92 10.84 5.13
CA LEU A 164 -7.79 10.45 5.98
C LEU A 164 -6.85 9.45 5.30
N VAL A 165 -7.39 8.48 4.54
CA VAL A 165 -6.61 7.51 3.79
C VAL A 165 -5.80 8.19 2.68
N LEU A 166 -6.42 9.09 1.91
CA LEU A 166 -5.75 9.81 0.83
C LEU A 166 -4.68 10.77 1.37
N GLU A 167 -4.97 11.46 2.48
CA GLU A 167 -3.99 12.33 3.14
C GLU A 167 -2.80 11.53 3.69
N ALA A 168 -3.04 10.36 4.28
CA ALA A 168 -1.97 9.48 4.74
C ALA A 168 -1.02 9.06 3.61
N LEU A 169 -1.55 8.77 2.41
CA LEU A 169 -0.73 8.45 1.24
C LEU A 169 0.11 9.65 0.80
N ARG A 170 -0.48 10.86 0.73
CA ARG A 170 0.24 12.09 0.38
C ARG A 170 1.34 12.42 1.40
N LYS A 171 1.03 12.31 2.68
CA LYS A 171 1.98 12.53 3.77
C LYS A 171 3.14 11.55 3.67
N PHE A 172 2.85 10.25 3.52
CA PHE A 172 3.87 9.22 3.40
C PHE A 172 4.79 9.42 2.19
N ASN A 173 4.22 9.82 1.03
CA ASN A 173 4.99 10.18 -0.16
C ASN A 173 5.94 11.35 0.11
N ARG A 174 5.43 12.46 0.68
CA ARG A 174 6.22 13.68 0.91
C ARG A 174 7.34 13.48 1.93
N GLU A 175 7.05 12.79 3.03
CA GLU A 175 7.99 12.63 4.13
C GLU A 175 9.09 11.60 3.82
N ASN A 176 8.80 10.60 2.99
CA ASN A 176 9.71 9.49 2.72
C ASN A 176 10.22 9.44 1.27
N GLY A 177 9.77 10.33 0.39
CA GLY A 177 10.16 10.34 -1.03
C GLY A 177 9.70 9.11 -1.82
N VAL A 178 8.69 8.38 -1.33
CA VAL A 178 8.21 7.13 -1.93
C VAL A 178 7.44 7.42 -3.20
N THR A 179 7.73 6.73 -4.28
CA THR A 179 6.88 6.76 -5.49
C THR A 179 5.62 5.95 -5.24
N ILE A 180 4.45 6.54 -5.46
CA ILE A 180 3.17 5.85 -5.24
C ILE A 180 2.40 5.77 -6.55
N VAL A 181 1.80 4.61 -6.84
CA VAL A 181 0.82 4.43 -7.89
C VAL A 181 -0.52 4.11 -7.26
N VAL A 182 -1.48 5.02 -7.40
CA VAL A 182 -2.84 4.87 -6.88
C VAL A 182 -3.76 4.43 -8.02
N ILE A 183 -4.39 3.28 -7.86
CA ILE A 183 -5.38 2.77 -8.81
C ILE A 183 -6.76 3.00 -8.21
N SER A 184 -7.61 3.77 -8.87
CA SER A 184 -8.97 4.05 -8.40
C SER A 184 -9.96 4.13 -9.55
N SER A 185 -11.18 3.73 -9.27
CA SER A 185 -12.35 3.94 -10.14
C SER A 185 -12.96 5.33 -9.95
N GLU A 186 -12.63 6.02 -8.86
CA GLU A 186 -13.13 7.36 -8.54
C GLU A 186 -12.12 8.42 -9.04
N LEU A 187 -12.43 9.05 -10.18
CA LEU A 187 -11.52 10.02 -10.80
C LEU A 187 -11.23 11.22 -9.88
N GLU A 188 -12.20 11.63 -9.09
CA GLU A 188 -12.05 12.76 -8.17
C GLU A 188 -10.96 12.47 -7.09
N GLU A 189 -10.90 11.24 -6.58
CA GLU A 189 -9.83 10.84 -5.65
C GLU A 189 -8.44 10.96 -6.29
N LEU A 190 -8.32 10.56 -7.56
CA LEU A 190 -7.07 10.67 -8.31
C LEU A 190 -6.69 12.13 -8.55
N ARG A 191 -7.65 12.98 -8.89
CA ARG A 191 -7.41 14.41 -9.10
C ARG A 191 -6.92 15.11 -7.84
N GLN A 192 -7.47 14.75 -6.69
CA GLN A 192 -7.09 15.35 -5.39
C GLN A 192 -5.75 14.84 -4.86
N THR A 193 -5.35 13.61 -5.25
CA THR A 193 -4.23 12.91 -4.61
C THR A 193 -2.99 12.86 -5.49
N CYS A 194 -3.15 12.69 -6.79
CA CYS A 194 -2.06 12.38 -7.72
C CYS A 194 -1.48 13.63 -8.38
N ASP A 195 -0.26 13.53 -8.90
CA ASP A 195 0.39 14.57 -9.71
C ASP A 195 -0.01 14.43 -11.19
N ARG A 196 -0.15 13.19 -11.66
CA ARG A 196 -0.60 12.85 -13.02
C ARG A 196 -1.55 11.66 -12.95
N ILE A 197 -2.38 11.53 -13.98
CA ILE A 197 -3.34 10.42 -14.11
C ILE A 197 -3.18 9.76 -15.46
N ALA A 198 -2.91 8.46 -15.47
CA ALA A 198 -2.98 7.59 -16.62
C ALA A 198 -4.40 7.01 -16.72
N ILE A 199 -4.99 7.08 -17.90
CA ILE A 199 -6.32 6.52 -18.16
C ILE A 199 -6.17 5.19 -18.89
N VAL A 200 -6.75 4.13 -18.34
CA VAL A 200 -6.80 2.81 -18.94
C VAL A 200 -8.15 2.61 -19.64
N SER A 201 -8.12 2.23 -20.89
CA SER A 201 -9.30 1.89 -21.70
C SER A 201 -8.97 0.72 -22.61
N GLY A 202 -9.82 -0.30 -22.63
CA GLY A 202 -9.61 -1.48 -23.49
C GLY A 202 -8.33 -2.26 -23.19
N GLY A 203 -7.82 -2.21 -21.95
CA GLY A 203 -6.57 -2.88 -21.56
C GLY A 203 -5.29 -2.11 -21.88
N GLU A 204 -5.40 -0.91 -22.45
CA GLU A 204 -4.27 -0.08 -22.85
C GLU A 204 -4.28 1.29 -22.12
N ILE A 205 -3.11 1.93 -22.04
CA ILE A 205 -3.02 3.31 -21.54
C ILE A 205 -3.39 4.26 -22.68
N ALA A 206 -4.61 4.83 -22.61
CA ALA A 206 -5.12 5.75 -23.61
C ALA A 206 -4.44 7.14 -23.54
N GLY A 207 -3.91 7.52 -22.40
CA GLY A 207 -3.19 8.79 -22.23
C GLY A 207 -2.79 9.03 -20.77
N ILE A 208 -1.87 9.99 -20.56
CA ILE A 208 -1.42 10.44 -19.25
C ILE A 208 -1.54 11.95 -19.21
N LEU A 209 -2.31 12.47 -18.27
CA LEU A 209 -2.59 13.88 -18.10
C LEU A 209 -2.12 14.39 -16.73
N PRO A 210 -1.74 15.67 -16.59
CA PRO A 210 -1.57 16.28 -15.27
C PRO A 210 -2.88 16.17 -14.48
N ALA A 211 -2.81 15.82 -13.21
CA ALA A 211 -3.94 15.97 -12.31
C ALA A 211 -4.08 17.47 -12.02
N THR A 212 -4.99 18.16 -12.70
CA THR A 212 -5.38 19.52 -12.31
C THR A 212 -6.13 19.40 -10.98
N ARG A 213 -5.42 19.70 -9.89
CA ARG A 213 -6.08 19.94 -8.61
C ARG A 213 -7.01 21.13 -8.83
N ALA A 214 -8.30 20.98 -8.52
CA ALA A 214 -9.15 22.15 -8.39
C ALA A 214 -8.45 23.07 -7.39
N ALA A 215 -8.20 24.33 -7.77
CA ALA A 215 -7.75 25.32 -6.81
C ALA A 215 -8.76 25.29 -5.66
N GLU A 216 -8.25 25.13 -4.44
CA GLU A 216 -9.07 25.37 -3.25
C GLU A 216 -9.38 26.87 -3.27
N GLU A 217 -10.57 27.22 -3.81
CA GLU A 217 -11.19 28.54 -3.62
C GLU A 217 -11.88 28.58 -2.26
#